data_a6daebe10c6d4028c7155723091ac78b
#
_entry.id   a6daebe10c6d4028c7155723091ac78b
#
_cell.length_a   1.000
_cell.length_b   1.000
_cell.length_c   1.000
_cell.angle_alpha   90.00
_cell.angle_beta   90.00
_cell.angle_gamma   90.00
#
_symmetry.space_group_name_H-M   'P 1'
#
loop_
_entity.id
_entity.type
_entity.pdbx_description
1 polymer ?
#
loop_
_entity_poly.entity_id
_entity_poly.type
_entity_poly.pdbx_seq_one_letter_code
_entity_poly.pdbx_strand_id
1 'polypeptide(L)'
;MRRLFYISLLAVVLMTTSCRELPEYLVGDDTIARVGRNELTIADMADVMPANLKGVDSVAFVKQYVDKWIVRQLKVEEADRLFSGSARDIERLVKDYRQSLLTGKVDQYYVDKQMGGEFTDEDIAEYYNTHKSDFVLDRTLVKGRIVCFPASYRQSKKLMEQMRKATTSQSDDKTFSEVCQKNSFLVIDNRAEWVNFADFLANLPTTRAQEYDYLLDKLGIQEMKANDVRYYFDFTSVCRKGNVAPLELVAENIRRILATQRRSEIIKAHEESIMSKAIEEGHARKYKGNE
;
A
#
# COMPACT_ATOMS: atom_id res chain seq x y z
N MET A 1 -2.43 -38.37 41.53
CA MET A 1 -2.68 -37.18 40.66
C MET A 1 -1.41 -36.66 39.96
N ARG A 2 -0.22 -36.66 40.56
CA ARG A 2 1.02 -36.18 39.91
C ARG A 2 1.50 -37.01 38.68
N ARG A 3 1.26 -38.33 38.67
CA ARG A 3 1.68 -39.21 37.53
C ARG A 3 0.78 -39.09 36.30
N LEU A 4 -0.47 -38.74 36.45
CA LEU A 4 -1.40 -38.50 35.34
C LEU A 4 -1.11 -37.15 34.63
N PHE A 5 -0.57 -36.18 35.35
CA PHE A 5 -0.19 -34.88 34.80
C PHE A 5 1.04 -34.96 33.87
N TYR A 6 2.00 -35.82 34.20
CA TYR A 6 3.20 -36.04 33.33
C TYR A 6 2.89 -36.83 32.08
N ILE A 7 1.92 -37.73 32.11
CA ILE A 7 1.48 -38.51 30.93
C ILE A 7 0.71 -37.60 29.99
N SER A 8 -0.11 -36.66 30.49
CA SER A 8 -0.81 -35.65 29.70
C SER A 8 0.14 -34.63 29.07
N LEU A 9 1.21 -34.23 29.79
CA LEU A 9 2.22 -33.30 29.27
C LEU A 9 3.10 -33.96 28.20
N LEU A 10 3.40 -35.24 28.31
CA LEU A 10 4.18 -36.00 27.33
C LEU A 10 3.38 -36.25 26.04
N ALA A 11 2.05 -36.39 26.12
CA ALA A 11 1.17 -36.57 24.95
C ALA A 11 1.00 -35.28 24.15
N VAL A 12 1.09 -34.10 24.78
CA VAL A 12 1.00 -32.80 24.08
C VAL A 12 2.28 -32.46 23.32
N VAL A 13 3.45 -32.91 23.76
CA VAL A 13 4.74 -32.69 23.08
C VAL A 13 4.89 -33.55 21.81
N LEU A 14 4.14 -34.65 21.71
CA LEU A 14 4.18 -35.56 20.55
C LEU A 14 3.30 -35.11 19.35
N MET A 15 2.51 -34.04 19.49
CA MET A 15 1.61 -33.59 18.42
C MET A 15 2.17 -32.46 17.53
N THR A 16 3.42 -32.03 17.72
CA THR A 16 4.00 -30.90 16.97
C THR A 16 5.02 -31.29 15.90
N THR A 17 5.27 -32.57 15.67
CA THR A 17 6.05 -32.98 14.50
C THR A 17 5.10 -33.24 13.33
N SER A 18 4.68 -32.17 12.66
CA SER A 18 4.11 -32.26 11.32
C SER A 18 5.25 -32.66 10.37
N CYS A 19 5.52 -33.95 10.30
CA CYS A 19 6.41 -34.49 9.28
C CYS A 19 5.81 -34.16 7.90
N ARG A 20 6.50 -33.37 7.12
CA ARG A 20 6.27 -33.27 5.67
C ARG A 20 6.55 -34.67 5.10
N GLU A 21 5.51 -35.42 4.77
CA GLU A 21 5.66 -36.73 4.19
C GLU A 21 6.18 -36.57 2.77
N LEU A 22 7.44 -36.99 2.54
CA LEU A 22 7.99 -37.15 1.21
C LEU A 22 7.49 -38.48 0.58
N PRO A 23 7.31 -38.54 -0.74
CA PRO A 23 6.91 -39.79 -1.40
C PRO A 23 7.87 -40.93 -1.11
N GLU A 24 7.35 -42.15 -0.91
CA GLU A 24 8.13 -43.35 -0.54
C GLU A 24 9.32 -43.71 -1.49
N TYR A 25 9.25 -43.32 -2.77
CA TYR A 25 10.32 -43.59 -3.74
C TYR A 25 11.58 -42.71 -3.52
N LEU A 26 11.53 -41.74 -2.59
CA LEU A 26 12.69 -40.95 -2.18
C LEU A 26 13.36 -41.48 -0.91
N VAL A 27 12.89 -42.60 -0.38
CA VAL A 27 13.45 -43.25 0.82
C VAL A 27 14.64 -44.11 0.44
N GLY A 28 15.84 -43.74 0.84
CA GLY A 28 17.04 -44.56 0.71
C GLY A 28 18.28 -43.90 0.11
N ASP A 29 18.16 -42.79 -0.57
CA ASP A 29 19.29 -41.94 -1.01
C ASP A 29 18.97 -40.48 -0.69
N ASP A 30 19.92 -39.76 -0.09
CA ASP A 30 19.76 -38.32 0.22
C ASP A 30 19.71 -37.47 -1.06
N THR A 31 20.14 -37.98 -2.19
CA THR A 31 20.19 -37.31 -3.49
C THR A 31 19.00 -37.72 -4.36
N ILE A 32 18.16 -36.76 -4.71
CA ILE A 32 16.99 -36.93 -5.58
C ILE A 32 17.36 -36.79 -7.05
N ALA A 33 18.23 -35.83 -7.37
CA ALA A 33 18.71 -35.57 -8.73
C ALA A 33 20.12 -34.99 -8.70
N ARG A 34 20.88 -35.24 -9.80
CA ARG A 34 22.23 -34.69 -9.96
C ARG A 34 22.44 -34.21 -11.41
N VAL A 35 23.07 -33.04 -11.52
CA VAL A 35 23.56 -32.50 -12.80
C VAL A 35 25.00 -32.02 -12.59
N GLY A 36 25.96 -32.64 -13.23
CA GLY A 36 27.37 -32.37 -13.00
C GLY A 36 27.77 -32.61 -11.53
N ARG A 37 28.18 -31.54 -10.85
CA ARG A 37 28.54 -31.56 -9.42
C ARG A 37 27.42 -31.11 -8.50
N ASN A 38 26.32 -30.58 -9.07
CA ASN A 38 25.20 -30.08 -8.31
C ASN A 38 24.22 -31.21 -7.99
N GLU A 39 23.82 -31.29 -6.73
CA GLU A 39 22.88 -32.28 -6.23
C GLU A 39 21.64 -31.59 -5.68
N LEU A 40 20.48 -32.20 -5.94
CA LEU A 40 19.22 -31.86 -5.28
C LEU A 40 18.95 -32.92 -4.22
N THR A 41 18.89 -32.54 -2.97
CA THR A 41 18.71 -33.44 -1.84
C THR A 41 17.26 -33.51 -1.37
N ILE A 42 16.96 -34.51 -0.52
CA ILE A 42 15.69 -34.63 0.20
C ILE A 42 15.44 -33.36 1.07
N ALA A 43 16.48 -32.88 1.71
CA ALA A 43 16.39 -31.66 2.53
C ALA A 43 15.98 -30.42 1.70
N ASP A 44 16.63 -30.21 0.53
CA ASP A 44 16.29 -29.14 -0.39
C ASP A 44 14.82 -29.25 -0.86
N MET A 45 14.35 -30.45 -1.11
CA MET A 45 12.97 -30.70 -1.49
C MET A 45 11.99 -30.39 -0.34
N ALA A 46 12.34 -30.77 0.88
CA ALA A 46 11.50 -30.51 2.04
C ALA A 46 11.30 -29.01 2.29
N ASP A 47 12.32 -28.19 2.02
CA ASP A 47 12.26 -26.73 2.18
C ASP A 47 11.29 -26.05 1.20
N VAL A 48 11.11 -26.62 0.02
CA VAL A 48 10.26 -26.05 -1.04
C VAL A 48 8.89 -26.71 -1.16
N MET A 49 8.68 -27.85 -0.51
CA MET A 49 7.41 -28.57 -0.55
C MET A 49 6.32 -27.86 0.26
N PRO A 50 5.18 -27.50 -0.35
CA PRO A 50 4.05 -26.93 0.40
C PRO A 50 3.50 -27.93 1.43
N ALA A 51 3.27 -27.47 2.66
CA ALA A 51 2.85 -28.32 3.77
C ALA A 51 1.45 -28.99 3.59
N ASN A 52 0.65 -28.47 2.66
CA ASN A 52 -0.71 -28.95 2.38
C ASN A 52 -0.77 -30.04 1.29
N LEU A 53 0.34 -30.34 0.59
CA LEU A 53 0.35 -31.35 -0.47
C LEU A 53 0.55 -32.75 0.14
N LYS A 54 -0.32 -33.71 -0.29
CA LYS A 54 -0.28 -35.13 0.14
C LYS A 54 -0.61 -36.07 -1.00
N GLY A 55 -0.16 -37.31 -0.87
CA GLY A 55 -0.48 -38.39 -1.81
C GLY A 55 -0.05 -38.08 -3.24
N VAL A 56 -0.95 -38.27 -4.20
CA VAL A 56 -0.67 -38.15 -5.65
C VAL A 56 -0.18 -36.75 -6.04
N ASP A 57 -0.73 -35.70 -5.37
CA ASP A 57 -0.36 -34.32 -5.68
C ASP A 57 1.07 -34.00 -5.23
N SER A 58 1.53 -34.58 -4.11
CA SER A 58 2.92 -34.41 -3.67
C SER A 58 3.90 -35.13 -4.62
N VAL A 59 3.54 -36.30 -5.14
CA VAL A 59 4.33 -37.00 -6.13
C VAL A 59 4.45 -36.21 -7.43
N ALA A 60 3.34 -35.67 -7.92
CA ALA A 60 3.30 -34.85 -9.12
C ALA A 60 4.15 -33.55 -8.95
N PHE A 61 4.05 -32.91 -7.78
CA PHE A 61 4.84 -31.74 -7.45
C PHE A 61 6.35 -32.03 -7.46
N VAL A 62 6.77 -33.12 -6.78
CA VAL A 62 8.19 -33.53 -6.72
C VAL A 62 8.72 -33.77 -8.13
N LYS A 63 8.00 -34.56 -8.94
CA LYS A 63 8.40 -34.81 -10.31
C LYS A 63 8.58 -33.53 -11.12
N GLN A 64 7.61 -32.65 -11.08
CA GLN A 64 7.68 -31.38 -11.81
C GLN A 64 8.83 -30.49 -11.30
N TYR A 65 9.06 -30.46 -9.99
CA TYR A 65 10.15 -29.70 -9.41
C TYR A 65 11.51 -30.23 -9.83
N VAL A 66 11.71 -31.55 -9.76
CA VAL A 66 12.93 -32.23 -10.19
C VAL A 66 13.22 -31.95 -11.67
N ASP A 67 12.23 -32.11 -12.56
CA ASP A 67 12.38 -31.84 -13.99
C ASP A 67 12.80 -30.37 -14.23
N LYS A 68 12.15 -29.44 -13.56
CA LYS A 68 12.48 -28.00 -13.64
C LYS A 68 13.88 -27.70 -13.08
N TRP A 69 14.27 -28.35 -11.99
CA TRP A 69 15.58 -28.19 -11.38
C TRP A 69 16.68 -28.67 -12.33
N ILE A 70 16.54 -29.89 -12.91
CA ILE A 70 17.47 -30.40 -13.89
C ILE A 70 17.65 -29.47 -15.08
N VAL A 71 16.53 -29.01 -15.67
CA VAL A 71 16.58 -28.06 -16.80
C VAL A 71 17.28 -26.77 -16.40
N ARG A 72 17.06 -26.28 -15.19
CA ARG A 72 17.74 -25.08 -14.68
C ARG A 72 19.23 -25.28 -14.57
N GLN A 73 19.70 -26.41 -14.01
CA GLN A 73 21.13 -26.72 -13.89
C GLN A 73 21.80 -26.84 -15.26
N LEU A 74 21.17 -27.55 -16.20
CA LEU A 74 21.68 -27.67 -17.57
C LEU A 74 21.78 -26.33 -18.29
N LYS A 75 20.82 -25.43 -18.08
CA LYS A 75 20.89 -24.04 -18.62
C LYS A 75 22.01 -23.23 -18.00
N VAL A 76 22.34 -23.44 -16.72
CA VAL A 76 23.47 -22.76 -16.07
C VAL A 76 24.78 -23.28 -16.68
N GLU A 77 24.95 -24.59 -16.83
CA GLU A 77 26.14 -25.17 -17.48
C GLU A 77 26.30 -24.70 -18.94
N GLU A 78 25.19 -24.60 -19.67
CA GLU A 78 25.21 -24.06 -21.03
C GLU A 78 25.57 -22.55 -21.05
N ALA A 79 25.04 -21.76 -20.09
CA ALA A 79 25.38 -20.36 -19.96
C ALA A 79 26.86 -20.15 -19.65
N ASP A 80 27.44 -20.93 -18.75
CA ASP A 80 28.88 -20.90 -18.43
C ASP A 80 29.74 -21.18 -19.67
N ARG A 81 29.30 -22.09 -20.52
CA ARG A 81 30.00 -22.41 -21.78
C ARG A 81 29.85 -21.27 -22.80
N LEU A 82 28.63 -20.74 -23.00
CA LEU A 82 28.34 -19.71 -24.00
C LEU A 82 28.85 -18.35 -23.61
N PHE A 83 28.80 -18.02 -22.32
CA PHE A 83 29.06 -16.69 -21.77
C PHE A 83 30.22 -16.68 -20.78
N SER A 84 31.25 -17.48 -21.02
CA SER A 84 32.45 -17.59 -20.14
C SER A 84 33.12 -16.23 -19.85
N GLY A 85 33.03 -15.25 -20.77
CA GLY A 85 33.50 -13.90 -20.58
C GLY A 85 32.68 -13.07 -19.60
N SER A 86 31.40 -13.42 -19.37
CA SER A 86 30.48 -12.67 -18.50
C SER A 86 30.51 -13.10 -17.03
N ALA A 87 31.24 -14.17 -16.69
CA ALA A 87 31.31 -14.69 -15.33
C ALA A 87 31.73 -13.63 -14.30
N ARG A 88 32.76 -12.84 -14.64
CA ARG A 88 33.23 -11.73 -13.78
C ARG A 88 32.19 -10.64 -13.55
N ASP A 89 31.39 -10.33 -14.57
CA ASP A 89 30.33 -9.33 -14.46
C ASP A 89 29.19 -9.84 -13.60
N ILE A 90 28.83 -11.11 -13.74
CA ILE A 90 27.81 -11.76 -12.91
C ILE A 90 28.27 -11.82 -11.46
N GLU A 91 29.51 -12.24 -11.19
CA GLU A 91 30.07 -12.26 -9.83
C GLU A 91 30.08 -10.86 -9.19
N ARG A 92 30.44 -9.83 -9.96
CA ARG A 92 30.38 -8.44 -9.49
C ARG A 92 28.95 -8.05 -9.12
N LEU A 93 27.98 -8.33 -10.00
CA LEU A 93 26.56 -8.04 -9.73
C LEU A 93 26.04 -8.77 -8.49
N VAL A 94 26.39 -10.04 -8.31
CA VAL A 94 26.01 -10.83 -7.14
C VAL A 94 26.65 -10.25 -5.87
N LYS A 95 27.92 -9.85 -5.92
CA LYS A 95 28.61 -9.21 -4.81
C LYS A 95 27.95 -7.88 -4.44
N ASP A 96 27.68 -7.02 -5.43
CA ASP A 96 27.05 -5.73 -5.23
C ASP A 96 25.64 -5.89 -4.64
N TYR A 97 24.88 -6.84 -5.16
CA TYR A 97 23.55 -7.17 -4.62
C TYR A 97 23.60 -7.67 -3.18
N ARG A 98 24.56 -8.57 -2.87
CA ARG A 98 24.78 -9.03 -1.50
C ARG A 98 25.12 -7.87 -0.55
N GLN A 99 25.99 -6.94 -0.99
CA GLN A 99 26.35 -5.77 -0.20
C GLN A 99 25.13 -4.89 0.04
N SER A 100 24.31 -4.61 -0.99
CA SER A 100 23.09 -3.80 -0.85
C SER A 100 22.08 -4.43 0.12
N LEU A 101 21.93 -5.76 0.09
CA LEU A 101 21.08 -6.47 1.06
C LEU A 101 21.59 -6.36 2.49
N LEU A 102 22.90 -6.48 2.69
CA LEU A 102 23.50 -6.37 4.03
C LEU A 102 23.42 -4.94 4.58
N THR A 103 23.76 -3.93 3.78
CA THR A 103 23.65 -2.53 4.18
C THR A 103 22.21 -2.16 4.45
N GLY A 104 21.27 -2.54 3.58
CA GLY A 104 19.83 -2.29 3.81
C GLY A 104 19.28 -2.95 5.07
N LYS A 105 19.84 -4.12 5.48
CA LYS A 105 19.47 -4.73 6.78
C LYS A 105 20.00 -3.94 7.97
N VAL A 106 21.21 -3.37 7.86
CA VAL A 106 21.78 -2.49 8.89
C VAL A 106 20.94 -1.23 9.00
N ASP A 107 20.64 -0.58 7.89
CA ASP A 107 19.80 0.61 7.85
C ASP A 107 18.42 0.36 8.49
N GLN A 108 17.78 -0.75 8.10
CA GLN A 108 16.48 -1.12 8.67
C GLN A 108 16.57 -1.36 10.19
N TYR A 109 17.62 -2.02 10.68
CA TYR A 109 17.83 -2.23 12.11
C TYR A 109 17.89 -0.91 12.89
N TYR A 110 18.65 0.07 12.37
CA TYR A 110 18.76 1.37 13.06
C TYR A 110 17.49 2.20 12.94
N VAL A 111 16.82 2.14 11.81
CA VAL A 111 15.50 2.76 11.65
C VAL A 111 14.51 2.17 12.64
N ASP A 112 14.35 0.85 12.72
CA ASP A 112 13.42 0.19 13.63
C ASP A 112 13.71 0.53 15.10
N LYS A 113 14.98 0.70 15.44
CA LYS A 113 15.42 1.04 16.79
C LYS A 113 15.17 2.50 17.18
N GLN A 114 15.27 3.43 16.21
CA GLN A 114 15.30 4.87 16.47
C GLN A 114 14.12 5.64 15.88
N MET A 115 13.24 4.99 15.12
CA MET A 115 12.12 5.67 14.42
C MET A 115 11.21 6.46 15.38
N GLY A 116 11.09 6.00 16.64
CA GLY A 116 10.23 6.64 17.63
C GLY A 116 8.74 6.38 17.38
N GLY A 117 7.88 7.18 18.04
CA GLY A 117 6.43 7.14 17.90
C GLY A 117 5.91 7.80 16.62
N GLU A 118 4.59 7.79 16.50
CA GLU A 118 3.89 8.51 15.42
C GLU A 118 4.12 10.02 15.52
N PHE A 119 3.98 10.71 14.39
CA PHE A 119 4.01 12.18 14.35
C PHE A 119 2.72 12.73 14.92
N THR A 120 2.86 13.77 15.75
CA THR A 120 1.71 14.45 16.35
C THR A 120 1.01 15.35 15.32
N ASP A 121 -0.20 15.77 15.63
CA ASP A 121 -0.92 16.73 14.79
C ASP A 121 -0.22 18.11 14.77
N GLU A 122 0.54 18.45 15.82
CA GLU A 122 1.39 19.63 15.90
C GLU A 122 2.55 19.55 14.91
N ASP A 123 3.25 18.41 14.82
CA ASP A 123 4.34 18.19 13.84
C ASP A 123 3.83 18.37 12.41
N ILE A 124 2.63 17.81 12.13
CA ILE A 124 2.00 17.89 10.82
C ILE A 124 1.60 19.33 10.49
N ALA A 125 1.02 20.05 11.46
CA ALA A 125 0.62 21.44 11.27
C ALA A 125 1.84 22.36 11.08
N GLU A 126 2.92 22.13 11.81
CA GLU A 126 4.18 22.88 11.65
C GLU A 126 4.78 22.67 10.26
N TYR A 127 4.89 21.42 9.82
CA TYR A 127 5.36 21.10 8.46
C TYR A 127 4.50 21.76 7.38
N TYR A 128 3.17 21.62 7.51
CA TYR A 128 2.22 22.25 6.58
C TYR A 128 2.40 23.77 6.50
N ASN A 129 2.53 24.44 7.65
CA ASN A 129 2.65 25.90 7.71
C ASN A 129 3.94 26.42 7.08
N THR A 130 5.02 25.66 7.19
CA THR A 130 6.34 26.02 6.63
C THR A 130 6.45 25.69 5.14
N HIS A 131 5.64 24.72 4.63
CA HIS A 131 5.72 24.20 3.26
C HIS A 131 4.42 24.38 2.46
N LYS A 132 3.62 25.42 2.76
CA LYS A 132 2.33 25.66 2.09
C LYS A 132 2.41 25.73 0.58
N SER A 133 3.52 26.25 0.04
CA SER A 133 3.75 26.32 -1.41
C SER A 133 3.79 24.96 -2.10
N ASP A 134 4.12 23.89 -1.38
CA ASP A 134 4.25 22.55 -1.92
C ASP A 134 2.89 21.84 -2.05
N PHE A 135 1.86 22.41 -1.43
CA PHE A 135 0.50 21.88 -1.38
C PHE A 135 -0.51 22.67 -2.23
N VAL A 136 -0.04 23.33 -3.27
CA VAL A 136 -0.93 24.03 -4.20
C VAL A 136 -1.68 23.05 -5.09
N LEU A 137 -2.99 23.19 -5.17
CA LEU A 137 -3.85 22.31 -5.94
C LEU A 137 -3.70 22.51 -7.44
N ASP A 138 -3.54 21.40 -8.17
CA ASP A 138 -3.53 21.35 -9.65
C ASP A 138 -4.94 21.30 -10.25
N ARG A 139 -5.95 21.06 -9.40
CA ARG A 139 -7.38 20.94 -9.77
C ARG A 139 -8.28 21.51 -8.67
N THR A 140 -9.51 21.84 -9.04
CA THR A 140 -10.53 22.27 -8.07
C THR A 140 -11.14 21.06 -7.38
N LEU A 141 -11.22 21.10 -6.05
CA LEU A 141 -11.83 20.12 -5.20
C LEU A 141 -13.08 20.69 -4.53
N VAL A 142 -14.08 19.84 -4.33
CA VAL A 142 -15.32 20.21 -3.71
C VAL A 142 -15.76 19.16 -2.68
N LYS A 143 -16.49 19.59 -1.66
CA LYS A 143 -17.35 18.76 -0.83
C LYS A 143 -18.78 19.17 -1.12
N GLY A 144 -19.69 18.23 -1.26
CA GLY A 144 -21.08 18.56 -1.58
C GLY A 144 -21.96 17.33 -1.70
N ARG A 145 -23.20 17.57 -2.07
CA ARG A 145 -24.18 16.50 -2.23
C ARG A 145 -25.04 16.76 -3.46
N ILE A 146 -25.42 15.67 -4.13
CA ILE A 146 -26.34 15.67 -5.28
C ILE A 146 -27.54 14.76 -4.94
N VAL A 147 -28.73 15.22 -5.27
CA VAL A 147 -29.96 14.42 -5.19
C VAL A 147 -30.67 14.46 -6.53
N CYS A 148 -30.88 13.28 -7.10
CA CYS A 148 -31.56 13.11 -8.38
C CYS A 148 -32.95 12.52 -8.15
N PHE A 149 -33.99 13.15 -8.71
CA PHE A 149 -35.36 12.74 -8.53
C PHE A 149 -36.21 13.03 -9.77
N PRO A 150 -37.38 12.36 -9.98
CA PRO A 150 -38.26 12.61 -11.11
C PRO A 150 -38.77 14.05 -11.15
N ALA A 151 -38.80 14.69 -12.33
CA ALA A 151 -39.31 16.03 -12.51
C ALA A 151 -40.78 16.18 -12.10
N SER A 152 -41.53 15.09 -12.17
CA SER A 152 -42.96 14.99 -11.76
C SER A 152 -43.17 15.00 -10.25
N TYR A 153 -42.09 14.93 -9.43
CA TYR A 153 -42.25 14.92 -7.97
C TYR A 153 -42.83 16.23 -7.44
N ARG A 154 -44.04 16.16 -6.94
CA ARG A 154 -44.84 17.37 -6.56
C ARG A 154 -44.29 18.09 -5.34
N GLN A 155 -43.57 17.41 -4.43
CA GLN A 155 -43.06 17.99 -3.19
C GLN A 155 -41.58 18.47 -3.32
N SER A 156 -41.15 18.83 -4.51
CA SER A 156 -39.76 19.24 -4.78
C SER A 156 -39.31 20.46 -3.94
N LYS A 157 -40.18 21.47 -3.73
CA LYS A 157 -39.86 22.61 -2.86
C LYS A 157 -39.64 22.20 -1.39
N LYS A 158 -40.45 21.24 -0.90
CA LYS A 158 -40.27 20.68 0.45
C LYS A 158 -38.98 19.88 0.55
N LEU A 159 -38.63 19.10 -0.48
CA LEU A 159 -37.39 18.37 -0.56
C LEU A 159 -36.17 19.29 -0.51
N MET A 160 -36.19 20.41 -1.24
CA MET A 160 -35.15 21.44 -1.19
C MET A 160 -34.97 22.00 0.23
N GLU A 161 -36.10 22.34 0.90
CA GLU A 161 -36.08 22.88 2.26
C GLU A 161 -35.53 21.84 3.26
N GLN A 162 -35.91 20.57 3.11
CA GLN A 162 -35.35 19.47 3.91
C GLN A 162 -33.85 19.29 3.67
N MET A 163 -33.40 19.34 2.41
CA MET A 163 -31.98 19.26 2.06
C MET A 163 -31.19 20.43 2.69
N ARG A 164 -31.77 21.63 2.72
CA ARG A 164 -31.14 22.80 3.35
C ARG A 164 -30.98 22.64 4.86
N LYS A 165 -32.01 22.13 5.55
CA LYS A 165 -31.93 21.84 6.99
C LYS A 165 -30.95 20.73 7.31
N ALA A 166 -30.90 19.71 6.48
CA ALA A 166 -29.99 18.58 6.60
C ALA A 166 -28.51 18.96 6.51
N THR A 167 -28.16 20.13 6.01
CA THR A 167 -26.79 20.65 6.01
C THR A 167 -26.33 21.14 7.38
N THR A 168 -27.28 21.54 8.25
CA THR A 168 -26.98 22.16 9.55
C THR A 168 -27.32 21.28 10.76
N SER A 169 -28.08 20.19 10.58
CA SER A 169 -28.59 19.38 11.68
C SER A 169 -28.53 17.89 11.32
N GLN A 170 -27.91 17.09 12.17
CA GLN A 170 -27.80 15.63 11.98
C GLN A 170 -29.18 14.93 12.03
N SER A 171 -30.10 15.40 12.85
CA SER A 171 -31.46 14.85 12.93
C SER A 171 -32.27 15.13 11.66
N ASP A 172 -32.09 16.33 11.07
CA ASP A 172 -32.71 16.71 9.81
C ASP A 172 -32.08 15.96 8.63
N ASP A 173 -30.78 15.68 8.68
CA ASP A 173 -30.09 14.87 7.68
C ASP A 173 -30.60 13.42 7.66
N LYS A 174 -30.84 12.84 8.82
CA LYS A 174 -31.49 11.52 8.93
C LYS A 174 -32.90 11.52 8.32
N THR A 175 -33.70 12.52 8.67
CA THR A 175 -35.05 12.68 8.14
C THR A 175 -35.04 12.89 6.62
N PHE A 176 -34.11 13.67 6.10
CA PHE A 176 -33.94 13.88 4.67
C PHE A 176 -33.54 12.59 3.95
N SER A 177 -32.59 11.83 4.53
CA SER A 177 -32.15 10.53 4.00
C SER A 177 -33.30 9.51 3.94
N GLU A 178 -34.15 9.46 4.98
CA GLU A 178 -35.34 8.60 5.01
C GLU A 178 -36.34 8.97 3.90
N VAL A 179 -36.54 10.27 3.64
CA VAL A 179 -37.39 10.76 2.55
C VAL A 179 -36.84 10.34 1.19
N CYS A 180 -35.54 10.49 0.98
CA CYS A 180 -34.88 10.08 -0.27
C CYS A 180 -34.97 8.55 -0.48
N GLN A 181 -34.72 7.76 0.54
CA GLN A 181 -34.81 6.32 0.50
C GLN A 181 -36.25 5.84 0.22
N LYS A 182 -37.25 6.40 0.92
CA LYS A 182 -38.66 6.06 0.73
C LYS A 182 -39.16 6.30 -0.70
N ASN A 183 -38.61 7.31 -1.37
CA ASN A 183 -38.98 7.69 -2.73
C ASN A 183 -38.00 7.14 -3.79
N SER A 184 -37.02 6.34 -3.38
CA SER A 184 -35.97 5.76 -4.25
C SER A 184 -35.19 6.84 -5.04
N PHE A 185 -34.91 7.99 -4.41
CA PHE A 185 -34.08 9.03 -5.02
C PHE A 185 -32.61 8.63 -4.96
N LEU A 186 -31.87 8.92 -6.03
CA LEU A 186 -30.42 8.74 -6.02
C LEU A 186 -29.76 9.89 -5.27
N VAL A 187 -29.00 9.56 -4.24
CA VAL A 187 -28.22 10.53 -3.45
C VAL A 187 -26.75 10.20 -3.61
N ILE A 188 -25.96 11.19 -4.00
CA ILE A 188 -24.49 11.14 -4.04
C ILE A 188 -24.01 12.12 -2.99
N ASP A 189 -23.42 11.63 -1.92
CA ASP A 189 -23.02 12.42 -0.76
C ASP A 189 -21.51 12.39 -0.57
N ASN A 190 -20.86 13.48 -0.98
CA ASN A 190 -19.44 13.72 -0.84
C ASN A 190 -19.15 14.83 0.19
N ARG A 191 -20.02 15.03 1.19
CA ARG A 191 -19.81 16.06 2.21
C ARG A 191 -18.69 15.73 3.19
N ALA A 192 -18.39 14.44 3.38
CA ALA A 192 -17.33 13.99 4.27
C ALA A 192 -15.95 14.02 3.61
N GLU A 193 -15.87 13.95 2.28
CA GLU A 193 -14.61 13.80 1.55
C GLU A 193 -14.48 14.81 0.41
N TRP A 194 -13.23 15.20 0.11
CA TRP A 194 -12.91 16.03 -1.05
C TRP A 194 -12.91 15.19 -2.32
N VAL A 195 -13.71 15.63 -3.30
CA VAL A 195 -13.74 15.03 -4.65
C VAL A 195 -13.34 16.06 -5.70
N ASN A 196 -12.82 15.59 -6.82
CA ASN A 196 -12.53 16.46 -7.95
C ASN A 196 -13.84 17.08 -8.47
N PHE A 197 -13.84 18.37 -8.72
CA PHE A 197 -15.01 19.07 -9.28
C PHE A 197 -15.50 18.47 -10.60
N ALA A 198 -14.59 18.01 -11.44
CA ALA A 198 -14.97 17.33 -12.69
C ALA A 198 -15.73 16.02 -12.44
N ASP A 199 -15.33 15.25 -11.41
CA ASP A 199 -15.99 14.00 -11.04
C ASP A 199 -17.36 14.27 -10.40
N PHE A 200 -17.48 15.34 -9.63
CA PHE A 200 -18.76 15.81 -9.12
C PHE A 200 -19.71 16.20 -10.26
N LEU A 201 -19.21 16.97 -11.24
CA LEU A 201 -19.98 17.39 -12.40
C LEU A 201 -20.41 16.22 -13.30
N ALA A 202 -19.64 15.12 -13.34
CA ALA A 202 -20.01 13.93 -14.09
C ALA A 202 -21.32 13.28 -13.63
N ASN A 203 -21.78 13.59 -12.41
CA ASN A 203 -23.04 13.14 -11.85
C ASN A 203 -24.21 14.12 -12.11
N LEU A 204 -23.94 15.24 -12.77
CA LEU A 204 -24.91 16.24 -13.16
C LEU A 204 -25.14 16.24 -14.68
N PRO A 205 -26.25 16.76 -15.18
CA PRO A 205 -26.53 16.81 -16.61
C PRO A 205 -25.70 17.89 -17.30
N THR A 206 -24.38 17.78 -17.24
CA THR A 206 -23.42 18.71 -17.81
C THR A 206 -22.91 18.22 -19.17
N THR A 207 -22.44 19.16 -20.01
CA THR A 207 -21.81 18.85 -21.28
C THR A 207 -20.34 19.24 -21.25
N ARG A 208 -19.49 18.50 -21.95
CA ARG A 208 -18.03 18.75 -22.00
C ARG A 208 -17.66 20.09 -22.67
N ALA A 209 -18.58 20.65 -23.44
CA ALA A 209 -18.35 21.88 -24.20
C ALA A 209 -18.58 23.17 -23.39
N GLN A 210 -19.06 23.06 -22.16
CA GLN A 210 -19.41 24.21 -21.31
C GLN A 210 -18.57 24.23 -20.04
N GLU A 211 -18.12 25.42 -19.64
CA GLU A 211 -17.49 25.65 -18.34
C GLU A 211 -18.55 25.83 -17.26
N TYR A 212 -18.33 25.21 -16.11
CA TYR A 212 -19.27 25.21 -14.98
C TYR A 212 -18.71 25.85 -13.72
N ASP A 213 -17.56 26.51 -13.78
CA ASP A 213 -16.90 27.13 -12.63
C ASP A 213 -17.78 28.18 -11.93
N TYR A 214 -18.72 28.80 -12.67
CA TYR A 214 -19.71 29.72 -12.11
C TYR A 214 -20.65 29.10 -11.08
N LEU A 215 -20.78 27.76 -11.07
CA LEU A 215 -21.57 27.04 -10.05
C LEU A 215 -20.92 27.12 -8.67
N LEU A 216 -19.60 27.24 -8.64
CA LEU A 216 -18.82 27.33 -7.41
C LEU A 216 -18.96 28.68 -6.69
N ASP A 217 -19.47 29.69 -7.38
CA ASP A 217 -19.71 31.04 -6.83
C ASP A 217 -21.10 31.18 -6.20
N LYS A 218 -21.97 30.19 -6.42
CA LYS A 218 -23.34 30.23 -5.92
C LYS A 218 -23.44 29.55 -4.57
N LEU A 219 -23.93 30.26 -3.59
CA LEU A 219 -24.23 29.74 -2.26
C LEU A 219 -25.55 28.96 -2.24
N GLY A 220 -25.62 27.90 -1.44
CA GLY A 220 -26.84 27.15 -1.19
C GLY A 220 -27.15 26.09 -2.27
N ILE A 221 -28.39 25.61 -2.19
CA ILE A 221 -28.84 24.53 -3.08
C ILE A 221 -29.11 25.09 -4.47
N GLN A 222 -28.52 24.44 -5.46
CA GLN A 222 -28.70 24.75 -6.88
C GLN A 222 -29.56 23.68 -7.54
N GLU A 223 -30.18 24.02 -8.65
CA GLU A 223 -31.03 23.12 -9.42
C GLU A 223 -30.56 23.01 -10.87
N MET A 224 -30.53 21.80 -11.37
CA MET A 224 -30.48 21.48 -12.81
C MET A 224 -31.60 20.56 -13.22
N LYS A 225 -31.96 20.62 -14.50
CA LYS A 225 -32.96 19.73 -15.11
C LYS A 225 -32.44 19.16 -16.41
N ALA A 226 -32.67 17.88 -16.62
CA ALA A 226 -32.45 17.24 -17.91
C ALA A 226 -33.49 16.15 -18.12
N ASN A 227 -34.19 16.20 -19.24
CA ASN A 227 -35.30 15.29 -19.52
C ASN A 227 -36.32 15.29 -18.37
N ASP A 228 -36.69 14.10 -17.88
CA ASP A 228 -37.64 13.92 -16.77
C ASP A 228 -36.99 13.82 -15.39
N VAL A 229 -35.73 14.28 -15.25
CA VAL A 229 -34.97 14.25 -13.99
C VAL A 229 -34.62 15.67 -13.55
N ARG A 230 -34.77 15.90 -12.25
CA ARG A 230 -34.29 17.10 -11.56
C ARG A 230 -33.14 16.72 -10.66
N TYR A 231 -32.17 17.63 -10.55
CA TYR A 231 -30.97 17.51 -9.73
C TYR A 231 -30.94 18.69 -8.76
N TYR A 232 -30.96 18.41 -7.46
CA TYR A 232 -30.58 19.36 -6.45
C TYR A 232 -29.18 19.06 -5.98
N PHE A 233 -28.35 20.07 -5.90
CA PHE A 233 -27.00 19.91 -5.42
C PHE A 233 -26.53 21.16 -4.65
N ASP A 234 -25.60 20.97 -3.73
CA ASP A 234 -24.95 22.04 -2.97
C ASP A 234 -23.46 21.73 -2.81
N PHE A 235 -22.68 22.78 -2.63
CA PHE A 235 -21.29 22.69 -2.24
C PHE A 235 -21.16 23.16 -0.80
N THR A 236 -20.70 22.28 0.08
CA THR A 236 -20.42 22.60 1.48
C THR A 236 -19.03 23.20 1.66
N SER A 237 -18.09 22.84 0.78
CA SER A 237 -16.74 23.40 0.75
C SER A 237 -16.20 23.39 -0.68
N VAL A 238 -15.39 24.38 -1.02
CA VAL A 238 -14.74 24.53 -2.32
C VAL A 238 -13.29 24.92 -2.10
N CYS A 239 -12.37 24.21 -2.70
CA CYS A 239 -10.96 24.58 -2.80
C CYS A 239 -10.54 24.62 -4.26
N ARG A 240 -10.31 25.83 -4.78
CA ARG A 240 -10.04 26.05 -6.20
C ARG A 240 -8.61 25.66 -6.56
N LYS A 241 -8.43 25.26 -7.82
CA LYS A 241 -7.11 25.13 -8.43
C LYS A 241 -6.29 26.39 -8.18
N GLY A 242 -5.01 26.23 -7.84
CA GLY A 242 -4.10 27.31 -7.50
C GLY A 242 -4.14 27.75 -6.03
N ASN A 243 -5.12 27.30 -5.25
CA ASN A 243 -5.15 27.52 -3.81
C ASN A 243 -4.36 26.43 -3.08
N VAL A 244 -3.91 26.74 -1.88
CA VAL A 244 -3.28 25.77 -0.97
C VAL A 244 -4.35 24.78 -0.50
N ALA A 245 -4.04 23.49 -0.59
CA ALA A 245 -4.91 22.42 -0.13
C ALA A 245 -5.15 22.52 1.38
N PRO A 246 -6.37 22.29 1.89
CA PRO A 246 -6.63 22.20 3.33
C PRO A 246 -5.74 21.13 3.99
N LEU A 247 -5.30 21.40 5.23
CA LEU A 247 -4.45 20.49 6.00
C LEU A 247 -5.02 19.07 6.07
N GLU A 248 -6.32 18.93 6.27
CA GLU A 248 -7.02 17.65 6.35
C GLU A 248 -6.81 16.77 5.12
N LEU A 249 -6.67 17.38 3.95
CA LEU A 249 -6.46 16.68 2.69
C LEU A 249 -5.02 16.15 2.54
N VAL A 250 -4.05 16.87 3.11
CA VAL A 250 -2.62 16.59 2.92
C VAL A 250 -1.96 16.00 4.17
N ALA A 251 -2.65 15.95 5.29
CA ALA A 251 -2.11 15.49 6.58
C ALA A 251 -1.45 14.11 6.47
N GLU A 252 -2.10 13.15 5.81
CA GLU A 252 -1.56 11.80 5.65
C GLU A 252 -0.34 11.77 4.71
N ASN A 253 -0.32 12.64 3.71
CA ASN A 253 0.85 12.81 2.86
C ASN A 253 2.03 13.41 3.65
N ILE A 254 1.75 14.39 4.50
CA ILE A 254 2.77 15.01 5.38
C ILE A 254 3.34 13.98 6.35
N ARG A 255 2.50 13.13 6.96
CA ARG A 255 3.00 12.02 7.81
C ARG A 255 4.01 11.15 7.08
N ARG A 256 3.72 10.78 5.83
CA ARG A 256 4.65 9.97 5.00
C ARG A 256 5.94 10.71 4.67
N ILE A 257 5.86 12.01 4.41
CA ILE A 257 7.04 12.85 4.16
C ILE A 257 7.92 12.90 5.41
N LEU A 258 7.34 13.22 6.57
CA LEU A 258 8.04 13.29 7.85
C LEU A 258 8.67 11.94 8.23
N ALA A 259 7.95 10.83 8.00
CA ALA A 259 8.48 9.49 8.23
C ALA A 259 9.69 9.19 7.33
N THR A 260 9.62 9.59 6.07
CA THR A 260 10.71 9.41 5.11
C THR A 260 11.93 10.27 5.48
N GLN A 261 11.72 11.52 5.90
CA GLN A 261 12.77 12.41 6.37
C GLN A 261 13.46 11.84 7.62
N ARG A 262 12.70 11.46 8.64
CA ARG A 262 13.23 10.87 9.88
C ARG A 262 14.02 9.59 9.58
N ARG A 263 13.51 8.74 8.70
CA ARG A 263 14.25 7.55 8.25
C ARG A 263 15.60 7.92 7.62
N SER A 264 15.61 8.89 6.73
CA SER A 264 16.84 9.36 6.07
C SER A 264 17.84 9.96 7.05
N GLU A 265 17.37 10.74 8.03
CA GLU A 265 18.19 11.33 9.07
C GLU A 265 18.85 10.26 9.97
N ILE A 266 18.09 9.23 10.37
CA ILE A 266 18.61 8.11 11.15
C ILE A 266 19.73 7.39 10.40
N ILE A 267 19.49 7.06 9.13
CA ILE A 267 20.49 6.38 8.30
C ILE A 267 21.73 7.24 8.18
N LYS A 268 21.58 8.52 7.82
CA LYS A 268 22.69 9.46 7.66
C LYS A 268 23.50 9.63 8.95
N ALA A 269 22.82 9.81 10.09
CA ALA A 269 23.48 9.93 11.39
C ALA A 269 24.28 8.68 11.75
N HIS A 270 23.73 7.49 11.43
CA HIS A 270 24.43 6.23 11.62
C HIS A 270 25.66 6.11 10.71
N GLU A 271 25.52 6.41 9.42
CA GLU A 271 26.64 6.40 8.46
C GLU A 271 27.77 7.36 8.88
N GLU A 272 27.44 8.58 9.30
CA GLU A 272 28.40 9.55 9.82
C GLU A 272 29.12 9.03 11.07
N SER A 273 28.37 8.42 11.98
CA SER A 273 28.92 7.85 13.23
C SER A 273 29.89 6.71 12.97
N ILE A 274 29.52 5.72 12.12
CA ILE A 274 30.41 4.60 11.82
C ILE A 274 31.66 5.05 11.05
N MET A 275 31.51 6.03 10.15
CA MET A 275 32.65 6.59 9.40
C MET A 275 33.60 7.33 10.32
N SER A 276 33.12 8.21 11.20
CA SER A 276 33.93 8.96 12.15
C SER A 276 34.74 8.03 13.06
N LYS A 277 34.02 7.04 13.65
CA LYS A 277 34.66 6.05 14.51
C LYS A 277 35.74 5.24 13.79
N ALA A 278 35.48 4.78 12.57
CA ALA A 278 36.42 3.99 11.79
C ALA A 278 37.68 4.81 11.42
N ILE A 279 37.55 6.13 11.19
CA ILE A 279 38.67 7.03 10.93
C ILE A 279 39.49 7.25 12.20
N GLU A 280 38.84 7.52 13.35
CA GLU A 280 39.49 7.70 14.65
C GLU A 280 40.29 6.47 15.08
N GLU A 281 39.73 5.29 14.89
CA GLU A 281 40.36 4.01 15.20
C GLU A 281 41.45 3.61 14.17
N GLY A 282 41.64 4.39 13.11
CA GLY A 282 42.62 4.09 12.04
C GLY A 282 42.18 2.94 11.12
N HIS A 283 40.90 2.48 11.25
CA HIS A 283 40.34 1.39 10.47
C HIS A 283 39.97 1.82 9.04
N ALA A 284 39.66 3.11 8.85
CA ALA A 284 39.36 3.72 7.55
C ALA A 284 40.30 4.93 7.31
N ARG A 285 40.72 5.12 6.05
CA ARG A 285 41.53 6.27 5.63
C ARG A 285 41.04 6.84 4.31
N LYS A 286 40.90 8.16 4.23
CA LYS A 286 40.69 8.86 2.96
C LYS A 286 42.02 9.24 2.37
N TYR A 287 42.34 8.82 1.16
CA TYR A 287 43.53 9.22 0.46
C TYR A 287 43.24 10.46 -0.41
N LYS A 288 44.15 11.48 -0.37
CA LYS A 288 44.02 12.65 -1.24
C LYS A 288 44.14 12.21 -2.70
N GLY A 289 43.15 12.52 -3.51
CA GLY A 289 43.09 12.17 -4.95
C GLY A 289 41.70 12.01 -5.52
N ASN A 290 40.67 12.15 -4.71
CA ASN A 290 39.26 12.08 -5.12
C ASN A 290 38.53 13.39 -4.77
N GLU A 291 39.14 14.56 -5.03
CA GLU A 291 38.46 15.85 -5.09
C GLU A 291 38.10 16.18 -6.51
#